data_eef756c5f0858edbf6366cf70d45099a
#
_entry.id   eef756c5f0858edbf6366cf70d45099a
#
_cell.length_a   1.000
_cell.length_b   1.000
_cell.length_c   1.000
_cell.angle_alpha   90.00
_cell.angle_beta   90.00
_cell.angle_gamma   90.00
#
_symmetry.space_group_name_H-M   'P 1'
#
loop_
_entity.id
_entity.type
_entity.pdbx_description
1 polymer ?
#
loop_
_entity_poly.entity_id
_entity_poly.type
_entity_poly.pdbx_seq_one_letter_code
_entity_poly.pdbx_strand_id
1 'polypeptide(L)'
;MKAGKFFRALILETKFGQTLPEQVLIHLCEDFATEWQGYCIGKLPKNKLYVNDDFRKIYDKSACEGDFHSCMASQGYHVFYKKYVDASAAYLENEEGKIIARAVIFNKVKDENGKIWRLCERQYSTDCNDVLKRALV
;
A
#
# COMPACT_ATOMS: atom_id res chain seq x y z
N MET A 1 -2.18 -16.50 -0.03
CA MET A 1 -3.32 -17.23 0.61
C MET A 1 -3.83 -16.40 1.78
N LYS A 2 -5.17 -16.35 2.03
CA LYS A 2 -5.72 -15.62 3.19
C LYS A 2 -5.41 -16.40 4.48
N ALA A 3 -5.09 -15.69 5.59
CA ALA A 3 -4.67 -16.32 6.86
C ALA A 3 -5.68 -17.34 7.41
N GLY A 4 -6.99 -17.01 7.41
CA GLY A 4 -8.01 -17.95 7.86
C GLY A 4 -8.12 -19.24 7.02
N LYS A 5 -7.88 -19.14 5.70
CA LYS A 5 -7.84 -20.34 4.83
C LYS A 5 -6.62 -21.22 5.12
N PHE A 6 -5.49 -20.59 5.41
CA PHE A 6 -4.27 -21.32 5.80
C PHE A 6 -4.47 -22.02 7.13
N PHE A 7 -5.00 -21.31 8.12
CA PHE A 7 -5.29 -21.90 9.43
C PHE A 7 -6.29 -23.06 9.35
N ARG A 8 -7.37 -22.90 8.54
CA ARG A 8 -8.33 -23.97 8.31
C ARG A 8 -7.67 -25.24 7.76
N ALA A 9 -6.78 -25.08 6.78
CA ALA A 9 -6.07 -26.22 6.22
C ALA A 9 -5.23 -26.96 7.27
N LEU A 10 -4.51 -26.20 8.11
CA LEU A 10 -3.68 -26.78 9.17
C LEU A 10 -4.49 -27.48 10.25
N ILE A 11 -5.58 -26.85 10.73
CA ILE A 11 -6.36 -27.42 11.84
C ILE A 11 -7.09 -28.71 11.41
N LEU A 12 -7.52 -28.79 10.15
CA LEU A 12 -8.19 -29.99 9.62
C LEU A 12 -7.25 -31.20 9.45
N GLU A 13 -5.94 -30.99 9.46
CA GLU A 13 -4.98 -32.10 9.50
C GLU A 13 -4.86 -32.70 10.91
N THR A 14 -5.40 -32.04 11.93
CA THR A 14 -5.39 -32.53 13.29
C THR A 14 -6.65 -33.37 13.59
N LYS A 15 -6.52 -34.39 14.46
CA LYS A 15 -7.70 -35.14 14.95
C LYS A 15 -8.72 -34.23 15.62
N PHE A 16 -8.26 -33.21 16.34
CA PHE A 16 -9.13 -32.21 16.97
C PHE A 16 -9.94 -31.44 15.95
N GLY A 17 -9.31 -30.89 14.93
CA GLY A 17 -10.00 -30.11 13.89
C GLY A 17 -11.04 -30.91 13.12
N GLN A 18 -10.80 -32.22 12.91
CA GLN A 18 -11.75 -33.12 12.23
C GLN A 18 -13.01 -33.42 13.06
N THR A 19 -12.97 -33.19 14.37
CA THR A 19 -14.11 -33.38 15.27
C THR A 19 -14.93 -32.13 15.52
N LEU A 20 -14.45 -30.96 15.04
CA LEU A 20 -15.15 -29.70 15.25
C LEU A 20 -16.40 -29.57 14.37
N PRO A 21 -17.51 -29.08 14.93
CA PRO A 21 -18.65 -28.66 14.11
C PRO A 21 -18.24 -27.55 13.14
N GLU A 22 -18.79 -27.55 11.94
CA GLU A 22 -18.43 -26.61 10.87
C GLU A 22 -18.55 -25.15 11.29
N GLN A 23 -19.59 -24.78 12.05
CA GLN A 23 -19.77 -23.42 12.55
C GLN A 23 -18.66 -23.00 13.51
N VAL A 24 -18.22 -23.90 14.39
CA VAL A 24 -17.11 -23.64 15.32
C VAL A 24 -15.81 -23.44 14.53
N LEU A 25 -15.57 -24.27 13.53
CA LEU A 25 -14.40 -24.16 12.67
C LEU A 25 -14.37 -22.83 11.91
N ILE A 26 -15.51 -22.35 11.42
CA ILE A 26 -15.61 -21.05 10.74
C ILE A 26 -15.21 -19.92 11.70
N HIS A 27 -15.81 -19.88 12.91
CA HIS A 27 -15.51 -18.84 13.89
C HIS A 27 -14.03 -18.86 14.30
N LEU A 28 -13.46 -20.03 14.55
CA LEU A 28 -12.03 -20.15 14.86
C LEU A 28 -11.14 -19.62 13.74
N CYS A 29 -11.51 -19.85 12.49
CA CYS A 29 -10.75 -19.34 11.34
C CYS A 29 -10.86 -17.81 11.18
N GLU A 30 -12.02 -17.24 11.51
CA GLU A 30 -12.26 -15.79 11.50
C GLU A 30 -11.50 -15.11 12.63
N ASP A 31 -11.59 -15.65 13.86
CA ASP A 31 -10.86 -15.16 15.02
C ASP A 31 -9.34 -15.20 14.77
N PHE A 32 -8.82 -16.31 14.28
CA PHE A 32 -7.41 -16.43 13.90
C PHE A 32 -7.02 -15.39 12.86
N ALA A 33 -7.84 -15.18 11.82
CA ALA A 33 -7.54 -14.21 10.79
C ALA A 33 -7.46 -12.78 11.34
N THR A 34 -8.36 -12.45 12.26
CA THR A 34 -8.43 -11.15 12.94
C THR A 34 -7.21 -10.93 13.84
N GLU A 35 -6.91 -11.90 14.71
CA GLU A 35 -5.75 -11.84 15.61
C GLU A 35 -4.43 -11.79 14.84
N TRP A 36 -4.31 -12.60 13.79
CA TRP A 36 -3.12 -12.59 12.91
C TRP A 36 -2.95 -11.25 12.21
N GLN A 37 -4.04 -10.66 11.72
CA GLN A 37 -4.00 -9.33 11.12
C GLN A 37 -3.55 -8.27 12.12
N GLY A 38 -4.11 -8.28 13.34
CA GLY A 38 -3.71 -7.39 14.42
C GLY A 38 -2.23 -7.55 14.79
N TYR A 39 -1.75 -8.78 14.91
CA TYR A 39 -0.35 -9.07 15.14
C TYR A 39 0.55 -8.51 14.03
N CYS A 40 0.20 -8.74 12.76
CA CYS A 40 0.97 -8.24 11.62
C CYS A 40 1.01 -6.71 11.60
N ILE A 41 -0.14 -6.04 11.85
CA ILE A 41 -0.22 -4.58 11.92
C ILE A 41 0.69 -4.04 13.03
N GLY A 42 0.68 -4.68 14.21
CA GLY A 42 1.54 -4.30 15.33
C GLY A 42 3.05 -4.49 15.08
N LYS A 43 3.41 -5.29 14.06
CA LYS A 43 4.81 -5.50 13.62
C LYS A 43 5.22 -4.62 12.46
N LEU A 44 4.26 -3.96 11.80
CA LEU A 44 4.59 -3.02 10.74
C LEU A 44 5.29 -1.78 11.33
N PRO A 45 6.31 -1.26 10.65
CA PRO A 45 6.88 0.04 10.99
C PRO A 45 5.78 1.11 11.04
N LYS A 46 5.91 2.09 11.93
CA LYS A 46 4.96 3.20 12.06
C LYS A 46 5.14 4.20 10.92
N ASN A 47 4.85 3.76 9.72
CA ASN A 47 4.93 4.60 8.54
C ASN A 47 3.77 5.60 8.52
N LYS A 48 4.03 6.81 8.04
CA LYS A 48 3.01 7.86 7.88
C LYS A 48 2.68 8.03 6.41
N LEU A 49 1.39 7.95 6.07
CA LEU A 49 0.89 8.23 4.73
C LEU A 49 0.58 9.73 4.59
N TYR A 50 1.12 10.33 3.54
CA TYR A 50 0.82 11.69 3.12
C TYR A 50 0.19 11.71 1.72
N VAL A 51 -0.79 12.61 1.55
CA VAL A 51 -1.37 12.93 0.24
C VAL A 51 -1.47 14.43 0.15
N ASN A 52 -0.65 15.05 -0.72
CA ASN A 52 -0.57 16.50 -0.87
C ASN A 52 -0.09 16.89 -2.28
N ASP A 53 0.34 18.11 -2.47
CA ASP A 53 0.83 18.63 -3.76
C ASP A 53 2.36 18.81 -3.81
N ASP A 54 3.09 18.21 -2.87
CA ASP A 54 4.55 18.29 -2.81
C ASP A 54 5.23 17.28 -3.73
N PHE A 55 5.05 17.50 -5.04
CA PHE A 55 5.70 16.66 -6.07
C PHE A 55 7.21 16.77 -6.06
N ARG A 56 7.78 17.90 -5.59
CA ARG A 56 9.22 18.04 -5.49
C ARG A 56 9.79 17.03 -4.51
N LYS A 57 9.14 16.86 -3.36
CA LYS A 57 9.60 15.97 -2.31
C LYS A 57 9.65 14.51 -2.77
N ILE A 58 8.61 14.02 -3.47
CA ILE A 58 8.56 12.62 -3.90
C ILE A 58 9.55 12.26 -5.00
N TYR A 59 10.17 13.28 -5.63
CA TYR A 59 11.20 13.10 -6.64
C TYR A 59 12.58 13.56 -6.17
N ASP A 60 12.69 14.09 -4.94
CA ASP A 60 13.99 14.44 -4.33
C ASP A 60 14.67 13.15 -3.82
N LYS A 61 15.77 12.80 -4.47
CA LYS A 61 16.56 11.62 -4.12
C LYS A 61 17.05 11.66 -2.67
N SER A 62 17.32 12.84 -2.12
CA SER A 62 17.78 13.00 -0.74
C SER A 62 16.69 12.73 0.30
N ALA A 63 15.42 12.91 -0.08
CA ALA A 63 14.26 12.64 0.77
C ALA A 63 13.85 11.16 0.77
N CYS A 64 14.33 10.36 -0.20
CA CYS A 64 13.95 8.97 -0.36
C CYS A 64 14.96 8.01 0.29
N GLU A 65 14.45 6.91 0.83
CA GLU A 65 15.26 5.78 1.24
C GLU A 65 15.33 4.79 0.06
N GLY A 66 16.59 4.42 -0.30
CA GLY A 66 16.82 3.51 -1.41
C GLY A 66 16.80 4.20 -2.78
N ASP A 67 16.72 3.41 -3.84
CA ASP A 67 16.94 3.85 -5.20
C ASP A 67 15.63 4.02 -5.97
N PHE A 68 15.00 5.18 -5.79
CA PHE A 68 13.82 5.57 -6.55
C PHE A 68 14.21 6.35 -7.79
N HIS A 69 14.66 5.67 -8.82
CA HIS A 69 14.93 6.32 -10.08
C HIS A 69 13.64 6.80 -10.77
N SER A 70 13.65 8.06 -11.19
CA SER A 70 12.60 8.60 -12.04
C SER A 70 13.17 9.67 -12.94
N CYS A 71 12.81 9.64 -14.21
CA CYS A 71 13.11 10.69 -15.17
C CYS A 71 12.46 12.03 -14.77
N MET A 72 11.39 12.00 -13.97
CA MET A 72 10.72 13.20 -13.45
C MET A 72 11.55 13.96 -12.43
N ALA A 73 12.56 13.35 -11.81
CA ALA A 73 13.48 13.99 -10.87
C ALA A 73 14.48 14.88 -11.60
N SER A 74 14.85 14.54 -12.85
CA SER A 74 15.76 15.32 -13.65
C SER A 74 15.08 16.54 -14.25
N GLN A 75 15.79 17.69 -14.30
CA GLN A 75 15.34 18.91 -14.97
C GLN A 75 14.01 19.51 -14.44
N GLY A 76 13.52 19.07 -13.29
CA GLY A 76 12.30 19.64 -12.68
C GLY A 76 11.00 19.27 -13.39
N TYR A 77 10.94 18.18 -14.14
CA TYR A 77 9.73 17.72 -14.85
C TYR A 77 8.53 17.49 -13.94
N HIS A 78 8.75 17.24 -12.65
CA HIS A 78 7.68 17.10 -11.65
C HIS A 78 6.76 18.35 -11.54
N VAL A 79 7.21 19.52 -11.98
CA VAL A 79 6.40 20.75 -12.04
C VAL A 79 5.18 20.58 -12.94
N PHE A 80 5.26 19.67 -13.92
CA PHE A 80 4.14 19.33 -14.80
C PHE A 80 2.88 18.93 -14.00
N TYR A 81 3.02 18.06 -13.01
CA TYR A 81 1.88 17.61 -12.21
C TYR A 81 1.20 18.75 -11.45
N LYS A 82 2.00 19.66 -10.89
CA LYS A 82 1.45 20.79 -10.14
C LYS A 82 0.77 21.84 -11.03
N LYS A 83 1.29 22.05 -12.24
CA LYS A 83 0.88 23.15 -13.10
C LYS A 83 -0.22 22.80 -14.09
N TYR A 84 -0.21 21.57 -14.59
CA TYR A 84 -1.02 21.18 -15.74
C TYR A 84 -1.99 20.04 -15.49
N VAL A 85 -1.93 19.38 -14.33
CA VAL A 85 -2.71 18.19 -14.02
C VAL A 85 -3.35 18.33 -12.64
N ASP A 86 -4.62 17.94 -12.53
CA ASP A 86 -5.28 17.79 -11.22
C ASP A 86 -4.80 16.47 -10.58
N ALA A 87 -3.66 16.54 -9.91
CA ALA A 87 -3.01 15.39 -9.30
C ALA A 87 -2.55 15.69 -7.88
N SER A 88 -2.31 14.64 -7.13
CA SER A 88 -1.72 14.66 -5.79
C SER A 88 -0.53 13.70 -5.71
N ALA A 89 0.46 14.07 -4.92
CA ALA A 89 1.55 13.19 -4.53
C ALA A 89 1.11 12.36 -3.32
N ALA A 90 1.19 11.03 -3.42
CA ALA A 90 0.99 10.11 -2.31
C ALA A 90 2.31 9.47 -1.95
N TYR A 91 2.66 9.46 -0.66
CA TYR A 91 3.91 8.85 -0.22
C TYR A 91 3.85 8.38 1.24
N LEU A 92 4.63 7.34 1.52
CA LEU A 92 4.86 6.82 2.87
C LEU A 92 6.22 7.27 3.36
N GLU A 93 6.26 7.83 4.57
CA GLU A 93 7.49 8.11 5.30
C GLU A 93 7.69 7.08 6.41
N ASN A 94 8.94 6.65 6.59
CA ASN A 94 9.35 5.87 7.75
C ASN A 94 9.51 6.74 9.00
N GLU A 95 9.90 6.15 10.12
CA GLU A 95 10.09 6.85 11.39
C GLU A 95 11.20 7.93 11.35
N GLU A 96 12.13 7.82 10.39
CA GLU A 96 13.21 8.78 10.15
C GLU A 96 12.81 9.92 9.21
N GLY A 97 11.56 9.92 8.73
CA GLY A 97 11.04 10.92 7.79
C GLY A 97 11.53 10.72 6.35
N LYS A 98 12.06 9.53 6.01
CA LYS A 98 12.44 9.19 4.64
C LYS A 98 11.28 8.56 3.89
N ILE A 99 11.13 8.94 2.64
CA ILE A 99 10.11 8.35 1.76
C ILE A 99 10.54 6.93 1.37
N ILE A 100 9.68 5.96 1.67
CA ILE A 100 9.89 4.54 1.38
C ILE A 100 8.97 4.00 0.30
N ALA A 101 7.91 4.73 -0.04
CA ALA A 101 7.05 4.44 -1.19
C ALA A 101 6.36 5.71 -1.67
N ARG A 102 6.07 5.78 -2.97
CA ARG A 102 5.39 6.92 -3.60
C ARG A 102 4.53 6.52 -4.78
N ALA A 103 3.54 7.35 -5.07
CA ALA A 103 2.71 7.30 -6.26
C ALA A 103 2.20 8.70 -6.62
N VAL A 104 1.72 8.87 -7.83
CA VAL A 104 0.92 10.03 -8.23
C VAL A 104 -0.54 9.60 -8.34
N ILE A 105 -1.43 10.41 -7.81
CA ILE A 105 -2.88 10.21 -7.89
C ILE A 105 -3.47 11.28 -8.79
N PHE A 106 -4.06 10.87 -9.91
CA PHE A 106 -4.85 11.74 -10.76
C PHE A 106 -6.25 11.84 -10.16
N ASN A 107 -6.65 13.05 -9.72
CA ASN A 107 -7.86 13.23 -8.92
C ASN A 107 -9.14 13.16 -9.76
N LYS A 108 -9.08 13.58 -11.03
CA LYS A 108 -10.22 13.64 -11.92
C LYS A 108 -9.83 13.23 -13.33
N VAL A 109 -9.97 11.95 -13.63
CA VAL A 109 -9.78 11.42 -14.97
C VAL A 109 -11.15 11.06 -15.55
N LYS A 110 -11.49 11.66 -16.68
CA LYS A 110 -12.76 11.42 -17.35
C LYS A 110 -12.59 10.33 -18.40
N ASP A 111 -13.42 9.29 -18.35
CA ASP A 111 -13.45 8.27 -19.38
C ASP A 111 -14.26 8.70 -20.62
N GLU A 112 -14.32 7.85 -21.63
CA GLU A 112 -15.06 8.09 -22.86
C GLU A 112 -16.58 8.30 -22.68
N ASN A 113 -17.12 7.75 -21.58
CA ASN A 113 -18.53 7.88 -21.23
C ASN A 113 -18.80 9.11 -20.34
N GLY A 114 -17.77 9.89 -20.02
CA GLY A 114 -17.87 11.07 -19.19
C GLY A 114 -17.84 10.79 -17.68
N LYS A 115 -17.67 9.53 -17.26
CA LYS A 115 -17.55 9.17 -15.86
C LYS A 115 -16.18 9.60 -15.31
N ILE A 116 -16.19 10.16 -14.11
CA ILE A 116 -14.98 10.64 -13.44
C ILE A 116 -14.42 9.54 -12.56
N TRP A 117 -13.11 9.32 -12.69
CA TRP A 117 -12.33 8.36 -11.93
C TRP A 117 -11.22 9.06 -11.18
N ARG A 118 -10.81 8.45 -10.07
CA ARG A 118 -9.56 8.75 -9.40
C ARG A 118 -8.59 7.61 -9.68
N LEU A 119 -7.47 7.91 -10.32
CA LEU A 119 -6.50 6.91 -10.75
C LEU A 119 -5.19 7.06 -9.99
N CYS A 120 -4.69 5.95 -9.46
CA CYS A 120 -3.34 5.87 -8.92
C CYS A 120 -2.40 5.40 -10.03
N GLU A 121 -1.35 6.17 -10.28
CA GLU A 121 -0.27 5.78 -11.18
C GLU A 121 0.52 4.58 -10.59
N ARG A 122 1.48 4.07 -11.36
CA ARG A 122 2.39 3.02 -10.92
C ARG A 122 3.04 3.40 -9.58
N GLN A 123 2.93 2.51 -8.60
CA GLN A 123 3.53 2.69 -7.29
C GLN A 123 5.00 2.27 -7.33
N TYR A 124 5.83 3.02 -6.63
CA TYR A 124 7.25 2.76 -6.43
C TYR A 124 7.54 2.62 -4.94
N SER A 125 8.42 1.73 -4.57
CA SER A 125 8.83 1.54 -3.18
C SER A 125 10.28 1.09 -3.10
N THR A 126 10.90 1.32 -1.96
CA THR A 126 12.19 0.71 -1.59
C THR A 126 12.12 -0.80 -1.78
N ASP A 127 13.14 -1.38 -2.40
CA ASP A 127 13.26 -2.82 -2.67
C ASP A 127 12.06 -3.44 -3.40
N CYS A 128 11.34 -2.66 -4.19
CA CYS A 128 10.13 -3.12 -4.89
C CYS A 128 9.08 -3.77 -3.98
N ASN A 129 8.99 -3.36 -2.73
CA ASN A 129 8.14 -3.96 -1.70
C ASN A 129 6.64 -3.76 -2.00
N ASP A 130 5.96 -4.84 -2.34
CA ASP A 130 4.53 -4.80 -2.70
C ASP A 130 3.60 -4.45 -1.53
N VAL A 131 4.01 -4.71 -0.28
CA VAL A 131 3.22 -4.31 0.90
C VAL A 131 3.20 -2.78 1.01
N LEU A 132 4.35 -2.13 0.83
CA LEU A 132 4.45 -0.67 0.85
C LEU A 132 3.68 -0.03 -0.32
N LYS A 133 3.74 -0.62 -1.52
CA LYS A 133 2.98 -0.14 -2.68
C LYS A 133 1.48 -0.19 -2.44
N ARG A 134 0.97 -1.28 -1.86
CA ARG A 134 -0.47 -1.44 -1.56
C ARG A 134 -0.96 -0.48 -0.48
N ALA A 135 -0.09 -0.02 0.41
CA ALA A 135 -0.44 0.95 1.43
C ALA A 135 -0.65 2.38 0.88
N LEU A 136 -0.33 2.63 -0.40
CA LEU A 136 -0.56 3.90 -1.10
C LEU A 136 -1.97 3.99 -1.75
N VAL A 137 -2.69 2.89 -1.83
CA VAL A 137 -3.98 2.73 -2.51
C VAL A 137 -5.07 2.38 -1.51
#